data_0fdded0eca09f9bd0eb1d40cb47a3090
#
_entry.id   0fdded0eca09f9bd0eb1d40cb47a3090
#
_cell.length_a   1.000
_cell.length_b   1.000
_cell.length_c   1.000
_cell.angle_alpha   90.00
_cell.angle_beta   90.00
_cell.angle_gamma   90.00
#
_symmetry.space_group_name_H-M   'P 1'
#
loop_
_entity.id
_entity.type
_entity.pdbx_description
1 polymer ?
#
loop_
_entity_poly.entity_id
_entity_poly.type
_entity_poly.pdbx_seq_one_letter_code
_entity_poly.pdbx_strand_id
1 'polypeptide(L)'
;MHLPILFTDRLVLRPPEIHHFEPSATMWASENVTRHIGGKPRSRQEAWFTICRNRGMWELLGYGSWAIEDXETGEFVGEGGFADFERGMNPNLSXWPEAGWVFIEKAWGKGYASEAVGAMHEWLDQNKPGQSVCIIDPGNAGSIRVAEKCGYKFWRASEYRGTSVNVYRRNLA
;
A
#
# COMPACT_ATOMS: atom_id res chain seq x y z
N MET A 1 -13.22 -18.18 2.78
CA MET A 1 -13.29 -16.85 3.43
C MET A 1 -13.73 -15.81 2.40
N HIS A 2 -14.68 -14.95 2.76
CA HIS A 2 -15.12 -13.88 1.87
C HIS A 2 -14.25 -12.64 2.16
N LEU A 3 -13.35 -12.31 1.25
CA LEU A 3 -12.45 -11.19 1.44
C LEU A 3 -13.16 -9.87 1.11
N PRO A 4 -12.83 -8.78 1.83
CA PRO A 4 -13.60 -7.54 1.69
C PRO A 4 -13.34 -6.82 0.36
N ILE A 5 -14.42 -6.31 -0.23
CA ILE A 5 -14.36 -5.41 -1.38
C ILE A 5 -14.85 -4.05 -0.87
N LEU A 6 -14.10 -3.01 -1.13
CA LEU A 6 -14.44 -1.65 -0.68
C LEU A 6 -14.84 -0.80 -1.89
N PHE A 7 -15.82 0.06 -1.68
CA PHE A 7 -16.30 0.97 -2.72
C PHE A 7 -16.16 2.40 -2.21
N THR A 8 -15.64 3.27 -3.05
CA THR A 8 -15.57 4.70 -2.78
C THR A 8 -16.32 5.44 -3.89
N ASP A 9 -16.26 6.75 -3.91
CA ASP A 9 -16.94 7.53 -4.97
C ASP A 9 -16.44 7.17 -6.36
N ARG A 10 -15.13 6.88 -6.50
CA ARG A 10 -14.51 6.66 -7.82
C ARG A 10 -13.80 5.35 -7.96
N LEU A 11 -13.61 4.61 -6.87
CA LEU A 11 -12.70 3.45 -6.87
C LEU A 11 -13.39 2.22 -6.30
N VAL A 12 -12.91 1.05 -6.75
CA VAL A 12 -13.24 -0.23 -6.15
C VAL A 12 -11.92 -0.87 -5.72
N LEU A 13 -11.85 -1.30 -4.48
CA LEU A 13 -10.67 -1.98 -3.94
C LEU A 13 -11.05 -3.46 -3.75
N ARG A 14 -10.42 -4.35 -4.52
CA ARG A 14 -10.70 -5.79 -4.44
C ARG A 14 -9.48 -6.58 -4.07
N PRO A 15 -9.62 -7.68 -3.32
CA PRO A 15 -8.48 -8.57 -3.10
C PRO A 15 -7.88 -8.98 -4.45
N PRO A 16 -6.55 -9.08 -4.55
CA PRO A 16 -5.93 -9.36 -5.84
C PRO A 16 -6.42 -10.66 -6.47
N GLU A 17 -6.64 -10.62 -7.78
CA GLU A 17 -7.04 -11.77 -8.58
C GLU A 17 -6.08 -11.89 -9.76
N ILE A 18 -6.13 -13.03 -10.46
CA ILE A 18 -5.15 -13.33 -11.51
C ILE A 18 -5.14 -12.25 -12.61
N HIS A 19 -6.30 -11.68 -12.94
CA HIS A 19 -6.36 -10.67 -14.01
C HIS A 19 -5.67 -9.37 -13.64
N HIS A 20 -5.38 -9.13 -12.37
CA HIS A 20 -4.62 -7.96 -11.94
C HIS A 20 -3.12 -8.11 -12.18
N PHE A 21 -2.63 -9.32 -12.48
CA PHE A 21 -1.19 -9.53 -12.61
C PHE A 21 -0.56 -8.69 -13.72
N GLU A 22 -1.14 -8.73 -14.92
CA GLU A 22 -0.52 -8.01 -16.04
C GLU A 22 -0.43 -6.50 -15.79
N PRO A 23 -1.52 -5.82 -15.39
CA PRO A 23 -1.36 -4.38 -15.10
C PRO A 23 -0.48 -4.09 -13.89
N SER A 24 -0.48 -4.95 -12.88
CA SER A 24 0.42 -4.79 -11.73
C SER A 24 1.88 -4.91 -12.17
N ALA A 25 2.20 -5.92 -13.00
CA ALA A 25 3.55 -6.11 -13.51
C ALA A 25 4.01 -4.89 -14.31
N THR A 26 3.13 -4.34 -15.14
CA THR A 26 3.43 -3.12 -15.91
C THR A 26 3.72 -1.95 -14.97
N MET A 27 2.91 -1.78 -13.93
CA MET A 27 3.12 -0.72 -12.94
C MET A 27 4.48 -0.85 -12.26
N TRP A 28 4.81 -2.05 -11.77
CA TRP A 28 6.05 -2.27 -11.04
C TRP A 28 7.30 -2.23 -11.92
N ALA A 29 7.14 -2.32 -13.25
CA ALA A 29 8.24 -2.18 -14.20
C ALA A 29 8.57 -0.70 -14.50
N SER A 30 7.76 0.24 -14.03
CA SER A 30 7.97 1.67 -14.30
C SER A 30 9.03 2.25 -13.36
N GLU A 31 10.04 2.90 -13.93
CA GLU A 31 11.07 3.62 -13.15
C GLU A 31 10.46 4.74 -12.33
N ASN A 32 9.50 5.45 -12.91
CA ASN A 32 8.87 6.58 -12.21
C ASN A 32 8.08 6.10 -10.98
N VAL A 33 7.37 4.98 -11.12
CA VAL A 33 6.58 4.42 -10.01
C VAL A 33 7.50 3.93 -8.89
N THR A 34 8.60 3.26 -9.25
CA THR A 34 9.48 2.64 -8.25
C THR A 34 10.52 3.58 -7.67
N ARG A 35 10.62 4.81 -8.19
CA ARG A 35 11.65 5.78 -7.76
C ARG A 35 11.75 5.89 -6.24
N HIS A 36 10.62 5.95 -5.54
CA HIS A 36 10.59 6.07 -4.08
C HIS A 36 10.20 4.77 -3.38
N ILE A 37 10.14 3.65 -4.13
CA ILE A 37 9.73 2.34 -3.60
C ILE A 37 10.77 1.31 -4.04
N GLY A 38 11.87 1.24 -3.30
CA GLY A 38 12.98 0.37 -3.60
C GLY A 38 13.97 0.93 -4.61
N GLY A 39 13.61 1.95 -5.35
CA GLY A 39 14.50 2.70 -6.24
C GLY A 39 14.81 2.06 -7.58
N LYS A 40 14.24 0.90 -7.89
CA LYS A 40 14.44 0.26 -9.19
C LYS A 40 13.20 -0.53 -9.62
N PRO A 41 12.97 -0.64 -10.93
CA PRO A 41 11.85 -1.44 -11.44
C PRO A 41 11.94 -2.89 -11.00
N ARG A 42 10.78 -3.52 -10.84
CA ARG A 42 10.71 -4.94 -10.50
C ARG A 42 10.60 -5.77 -11.77
N SER A 43 11.22 -6.94 -11.74
CA SER A 43 11.07 -7.92 -12.80
C SER A 43 9.66 -8.50 -12.79
N ARG A 44 9.30 -9.16 -13.88
CA ARG A 44 8.01 -9.86 -13.97
C ARG A 44 7.85 -10.89 -12.86
N GLN A 45 8.92 -11.63 -12.53
CA GLN A 45 8.87 -12.62 -11.44
C GLN A 45 8.66 -11.95 -10.10
N GLU A 46 9.32 -10.81 -9.85
CA GLU A 46 9.13 -10.06 -8.60
C GLU A 46 7.68 -9.55 -8.48
N ALA A 47 7.11 -9.09 -9.59
CA ALA A 47 5.70 -8.66 -9.60
C ALA A 47 4.77 -9.85 -9.34
N TRP A 48 5.08 -11.00 -9.91
CA TRP A 48 4.31 -12.22 -9.65
C TRP A 48 4.31 -12.58 -8.17
N PHE A 49 5.51 -12.60 -7.55
CA PHE A 49 5.58 -12.88 -6.12
C PHE A 49 4.89 -11.81 -5.28
N THR A 50 4.89 -10.56 -5.76
CA THR A 50 4.18 -9.49 -5.05
C THR A 50 2.67 -9.75 -5.01
N ILE A 51 2.06 -10.12 -6.14
CA ILE A 51 0.62 -10.36 -6.15
C ILE A 51 0.24 -11.60 -5.33
N CYS A 52 1.08 -12.65 -5.40
CA CYS A 52 0.85 -13.85 -4.59
C CYS A 52 0.94 -13.53 -3.10
N ARG A 53 1.98 -12.79 -2.71
CA ARG A 53 2.14 -12.36 -1.31
C ARG A 53 0.95 -11.50 -0.87
N ASN A 54 0.55 -10.53 -1.69
CA ASN A 54 -0.54 -9.63 -1.35
C ASN A 54 -1.85 -10.42 -1.12
N ARG A 55 -2.09 -11.44 -1.92
CA ARG A 55 -3.25 -12.31 -1.71
C ARG A 55 -3.08 -13.17 -0.47
N GLY A 56 -1.90 -13.75 -0.28
CA GLY A 56 -1.61 -14.65 0.85
C GLY A 56 -1.74 -13.98 2.22
N MET A 57 -1.41 -12.70 2.32
CA MET A 57 -1.51 -11.98 3.59
C MET A 57 -2.94 -11.99 4.13
N TRP A 58 -3.95 -11.92 3.26
CA TRP A 58 -5.34 -11.99 3.70
C TRP A 58 -5.65 -13.29 4.43
N GLU A 59 -5.10 -14.40 3.93
CA GLU A 59 -5.33 -15.72 4.55
C GLU A 59 -4.57 -15.87 5.87
N LEU A 60 -3.36 -15.33 5.92
CA LEU A 60 -2.47 -15.55 7.06
C LEU A 60 -2.72 -14.56 8.19
N LEU A 61 -3.02 -13.31 7.88
CA LEU A 61 -3.06 -12.23 8.85
C LEU A 61 -4.47 -11.68 9.09
N GLY A 62 -5.42 -11.97 8.20
CA GLY A 62 -6.76 -11.40 8.26
C GLY A 62 -6.79 -9.95 7.78
N TYR A 63 -5.72 -9.47 7.17
CA TYR A 63 -5.66 -8.21 6.44
C TYR A 63 -4.65 -8.37 5.30
N GLY A 64 -4.73 -7.50 4.32
CA GLY A 64 -3.86 -7.61 3.16
C GLY A 64 -3.96 -6.41 2.26
N SER A 65 -3.50 -6.59 1.04
CA SER A 65 -3.52 -5.54 0.03
C SER A 65 -4.67 -5.76 -0.94
N TRP A 66 -5.20 -4.67 -1.46
CA TRP A 66 -6.23 -4.67 -2.52
C TRP A 66 -5.60 -4.23 -3.82
N ALA A 67 -6.10 -4.77 -4.93
CA ALA A 67 -5.96 -4.14 -6.24
C ALA A 67 -7.02 -3.04 -6.31
N ILE A 68 -6.67 -1.90 -6.89
CA ILE A 68 -7.53 -0.73 -6.95
C ILE A 68 -7.90 -0.47 -8.40
N GLU A 69 -9.22 -0.39 -8.65
CA GLU A 69 -9.79 -0.16 -9.98
C GLU A 69 -10.59 1.14 -9.98
N ASP A 70 -10.61 1.76 -11.14
CA ASP A 70 -11.53 2.87 -11.39
C ASP A 70 -12.96 2.32 -11.49
N UNK A 71 -13.80 2.80 -10.73
CA UNK A 71 -15.02 2.40 -10.65
C UNK A 71 -15.71 2.50 -11.81
N GLU A 72 -15.53 3.53 -12.75
CA GLU A 72 -16.27 3.74 -13.99
C GLU A 72 -15.78 2.85 -15.14
N THR A 73 -14.46 2.75 -15.29
CA THR A 73 -13.87 2.04 -16.42
C THR A 73 -13.50 0.59 -16.13
N GLY A 74 -13.35 0.23 -14.87
CA GLY A 74 -12.83 -1.08 -14.48
C GLY A 74 -11.33 -1.22 -14.64
N GLU A 75 -10.63 -0.15 -15.03
CA GLU A 75 -9.18 -0.21 -15.21
C GLU A 75 -8.45 -0.24 -13.88
N PHE A 76 -7.40 -1.08 -13.82
CA PHE A 76 -6.48 -1.12 -12.68
C PHE A 76 -5.75 0.22 -12.59
N VAL A 77 -5.75 0.83 -11.40
CA VAL A 77 -5.07 2.11 -11.20
C VAL A 77 -3.99 2.04 -10.12
N GLY A 78 -3.94 0.96 -9.36
CA GLY A 78 -2.92 0.84 -8.33
C GLY A 78 -3.19 -0.32 -7.40
N GLU A 79 -2.42 -0.34 -6.30
CA GLU A 79 -2.65 -1.30 -5.23
C GLU A 79 -2.29 -0.64 -3.90
N GLY A 80 -2.95 -1.11 -2.83
CA GLY A 80 -2.68 -0.59 -1.50
C GLY A 80 -3.35 -1.44 -0.46
N GLY A 81 -2.85 -1.36 0.76
CA GLY A 81 -3.39 -2.15 1.84
C GLY A 81 -2.43 -2.24 3.00
N PHE A 82 -2.46 -3.37 3.67
CA PHE A 82 -1.70 -3.61 4.89
C PHE A 82 -0.93 -4.91 4.79
N ALA A 83 0.22 -4.97 5.43
CA ALA A 83 1.08 -6.15 5.40
C ALA A 83 1.91 -6.23 6.68
N ASP A 84 2.50 -7.38 6.90
CA ASP A 84 3.64 -7.52 7.79
C ASP A 84 4.76 -8.10 6.91
N PHE A 85 5.77 -7.31 6.67
CA PHE A 85 6.86 -7.71 5.77
C PHE A 85 8.02 -8.38 6.51
N GLU A 86 7.92 -8.55 7.84
CA GLU A 86 9.01 -9.14 8.62
C GLU A 86 10.37 -8.52 8.24
N ARG A 87 10.40 -7.19 8.19
CA ARG A 87 11.54 -6.46 7.61
C ARG A 87 12.86 -6.61 8.39
N GLY A 88 12.81 -6.96 9.66
CA GLY A 88 14.02 -7.04 10.47
C GLY A 88 14.71 -5.71 10.65
N MET A 89 13.96 -4.62 10.62
CA MET A 89 14.54 -3.28 10.74
C MET A 89 14.41 -2.75 12.16
N ASN A 90 15.07 -1.64 12.44
CA ASN A 90 14.94 -0.93 13.70
C ASN A 90 14.31 0.44 13.41
N PRO A 91 13.15 0.78 13.99
CA PRO A 91 12.43 -0.02 15.00
C PRO A 91 11.78 -1.26 14.38
N ASN A 92 11.54 -2.27 15.18
CA ASN A 92 10.80 -3.46 14.73
C ASN A 92 9.35 -3.05 14.48
N LEU A 93 8.84 -3.31 13.28
CA LEU A 93 7.49 -2.94 12.88
C LEU A 93 6.50 -4.12 12.91
N SER A 94 7.03 -5.34 13.08
CA SER A 94 6.17 -6.53 13.12
C SER A 94 5.21 -6.44 14.30
N UNK A 95 4.04 -6.72 13.97
CA UNK A 95 3.10 -6.60 14.94
C UNK A 95 2.10 -5.57 14.63
N TRP A 96 2.46 -4.77 13.82
CA TRP A 96 1.46 -3.74 13.45
C TRP A 96 1.19 -3.80 11.95
N PRO A 97 -0.07 -3.64 11.52
CA PRO A 97 -0.32 -3.53 10.09
C PRO A 97 0.52 -2.38 9.48
N GLU A 98 1.32 -2.69 8.46
CA GLU A 98 2.09 -1.69 7.75
C GLU A 98 1.33 -1.28 6.50
N ALA A 99 0.91 -0.02 6.44
CA ALA A 99 0.19 0.51 5.29
C ALA A 99 1.14 0.81 4.14
N GLY A 100 0.70 0.51 2.91
CA GLY A 100 1.44 0.87 1.70
C GLY A 100 0.46 1.11 0.56
N TRP A 101 0.89 1.92 -0.41
CA TRP A 101 0.07 2.21 -1.60
C TRP A 101 0.97 2.63 -2.75
N VAL A 102 0.52 2.30 -3.96
CA VAL A 102 1.25 2.63 -5.18
C VAL A 102 0.24 2.76 -6.31
N PHE A 103 0.42 3.74 -7.17
CA PHE A 103 -0.50 4.02 -8.28
C PHE A 103 0.26 4.16 -9.59
N ILE A 104 -0.39 3.77 -10.69
CA ILE A 104 0.15 3.99 -12.03
C ILE A 104 0.25 5.51 -12.28
N GLU A 105 1.18 5.91 -13.13
CA GLU A 105 1.46 7.34 -13.38
C GLU A 105 0.22 8.12 -13.81
N LYS A 106 -0.58 7.56 -14.70
CA LYS A 106 -1.76 8.28 -15.21
C LYS A 106 -2.85 8.50 -14.16
N ALA A 107 -2.73 7.85 -13.00
CA ALA A 107 -3.66 8.05 -11.89
C ALA A 107 -3.19 9.13 -10.91
N TRP A 108 -1.97 9.63 -11.07
CA TRP A 108 -1.40 10.62 -10.15
C TRP A 108 -2.10 11.97 -10.29
N GLY A 109 -2.13 12.74 -9.20
CA GLY A 109 -2.65 14.09 -9.21
C GLY A 109 -4.17 14.19 -9.24
N LYS A 110 -4.88 13.08 -9.06
CA LYS A 110 -6.34 13.03 -9.12
C LYS A 110 -7.00 12.83 -7.76
N GLY A 111 -6.20 12.70 -6.70
CA GLY A 111 -6.72 12.44 -5.36
C GLY A 111 -7.06 10.98 -5.09
N TYR A 112 -6.74 10.08 -6.00
CA TYR A 112 -7.03 8.65 -5.84
C TYR A 112 -6.34 8.05 -4.63
N ALA A 113 -5.07 8.44 -4.38
CA ALA A 113 -4.35 7.87 -3.25
C ALA A 113 -5.04 8.22 -1.92
N SER A 114 -5.40 9.49 -1.72
CA SER A 114 -6.10 9.90 -0.49
C SER A 114 -7.44 9.17 -0.34
N GLU A 115 -8.17 9.02 -1.44
CA GLU A 115 -9.47 8.34 -1.44
C GLU A 115 -9.33 6.87 -1.08
N ALA A 116 -8.41 6.16 -1.72
CA ALA A 116 -8.19 4.73 -1.48
C ALA A 116 -7.65 4.49 -0.08
N VAL A 117 -6.63 5.27 0.33
CA VAL A 117 -6.00 5.08 1.64
C VAL A 117 -6.99 5.39 2.77
N GLY A 118 -7.87 6.38 2.56
CA GLY A 118 -8.96 6.65 3.50
C GLY A 118 -9.87 5.45 3.69
N ALA A 119 -10.32 4.85 2.59
CA ALA A 119 -11.20 3.67 2.65
C ALA A 119 -10.50 2.47 3.29
N MET A 120 -9.22 2.26 2.97
CA MET A 120 -8.42 1.19 3.61
C MET A 120 -8.41 1.36 5.13
N HIS A 121 -8.23 2.59 5.60
CA HIS A 121 -8.12 2.84 7.03
C HIS A 121 -9.48 2.78 7.74
N GLU A 122 -10.56 3.18 7.08
CA GLU A 122 -11.90 2.95 7.63
C GLU A 122 -12.13 1.46 7.87
N TRP A 123 -11.76 0.64 6.90
CA TRP A 123 -11.87 -0.80 7.05
C TRP A 123 -10.98 -1.32 8.19
N LEU A 124 -9.73 -0.87 8.26
CA LEU A 124 -8.80 -1.32 9.30
C LEU A 124 -9.33 -0.97 10.69
N ASP A 125 -9.80 0.27 10.86
CA ASP A 125 -10.27 0.75 12.17
C ASP A 125 -11.46 -0.08 12.68
N GLN A 126 -12.31 -0.55 11.75
CA GLN A 126 -13.47 -1.36 12.11
C GLN A 126 -13.12 -2.82 12.38
N ASN A 127 -12.09 -3.34 11.76
CA ASN A 127 -11.79 -4.78 11.77
C ASN A 127 -10.55 -5.15 12.58
N LYS A 128 -9.59 -4.24 12.69
CA LYS A 128 -8.32 -4.45 13.42
C LYS A 128 -7.91 -3.15 14.11
N PRO A 129 -8.72 -2.65 15.07
CA PRO A 129 -8.40 -1.37 15.71
C PRO A 129 -7.07 -1.41 16.45
N GLY A 130 -6.40 -0.27 16.48
CA GLY A 130 -5.13 -0.14 17.17
C GLY A 130 -4.13 0.64 16.34
N GLN A 131 -2.86 0.35 16.56
CA GLN A 131 -1.77 1.06 15.89
C GLN A 131 -1.51 0.49 14.51
N SER A 132 -1.21 1.37 13.58
CA SER A 132 -0.66 0.99 12.28
C SER A 132 0.57 1.85 11.98
N VAL A 133 1.40 1.39 11.05
CA VAL A 133 2.65 2.09 10.70
C VAL A 133 2.76 2.21 9.19
N CYS A 134 3.62 3.09 8.71
CA CYS A 134 4.07 3.05 7.32
C CYS A 134 5.50 3.60 7.25
N ILE A 135 6.23 3.17 6.23
CA ILE A 135 7.55 3.71 5.93
C ILE A 135 7.50 4.42 4.59
N ILE A 136 8.11 5.60 4.53
CA ILE A 136 8.05 6.43 3.32
C ILE A 136 9.44 7.02 3.09
N ASP A 137 9.90 6.96 1.82
CA ASP A 137 11.11 7.65 1.39
C ASP A 137 10.97 9.14 1.78
N PRO A 138 11.97 9.72 2.48
CA PRO A 138 11.88 11.15 2.86
C PRO A 138 11.66 12.09 1.68
N GLY A 139 12.03 11.69 0.47
CA GLY A 139 11.83 12.50 -0.73
C GLY A 139 10.45 12.37 -1.34
N ASN A 140 9.60 11.48 -0.83
CA ASN A 140 8.29 11.22 -1.42
C ASN A 140 7.21 12.09 -0.75
N ALA A 141 7.22 13.39 -1.10
CA ALA A 141 6.31 14.36 -0.50
C ALA A 141 4.84 14.01 -0.71
N GLY A 142 4.52 13.43 -1.86
CA GLY A 142 3.12 13.04 -2.16
C GLY A 142 2.59 11.99 -1.19
N SER A 143 3.38 10.94 -0.96
CA SER A 143 2.97 9.88 -0.01
C SER A 143 2.95 10.39 1.42
N ILE A 144 3.88 11.28 1.79
CA ILE A 144 3.87 11.87 3.13
C ILE A 144 2.56 12.63 3.36
N ARG A 145 2.13 13.44 2.37
CA ARG A 145 0.86 14.17 2.50
C ARG A 145 -0.34 13.23 2.66
N VAL A 146 -0.36 12.14 1.90
CA VAL A 146 -1.43 11.14 2.01
C VAL A 146 -1.44 10.52 3.41
N ALA A 147 -0.27 10.13 3.91
CA ALA A 147 -0.15 9.55 5.26
C ALA A 147 -0.66 10.53 6.32
N GLU A 148 -0.22 11.79 6.25
CA GLU A 148 -0.63 12.80 7.24
C GLU A 148 -2.14 13.04 7.20
N LYS A 149 -2.76 13.08 6.03
CA LYS A 149 -4.22 13.20 5.90
C LYS A 149 -4.95 12.04 6.57
N CYS A 150 -4.35 10.86 6.60
CA CYS A 150 -4.93 9.68 7.25
C CYS A 150 -4.63 9.59 8.75
N GLY A 151 -3.94 10.57 9.31
CA GLY A 151 -3.67 10.59 10.74
C GLY A 151 -2.32 10.03 11.16
N TYR A 152 -1.46 9.70 10.21
CA TYR A 152 -0.10 9.28 10.53
C TYR A 152 0.74 10.47 10.99
N LYS A 153 1.60 10.22 11.95
CA LYS A 153 2.56 11.23 12.45
C LYS A 153 3.95 10.65 12.36
N PHE A 154 4.91 11.50 12.00
CA PHE A 154 6.31 11.12 11.96
C PHE A 154 6.72 10.56 13.33
N TRP A 155 7.39 9.43 13.33
CA TRP A 155 7.89 8.80 14.54
C TRP A 155 9.40 8.89 14.61
N ARG A 156 10.09 8.36 13.58
CA ARG A 156 11.56 8.47 13.56
C ARG A 156 12.10 8.19 12.16
N ALA A 157 13.30 8.69 11.92
CA ALA A 157 14.09 8.31 10.76
C ALA A 157 14.70 6.93 11.00
N SER A 158 14.87 6.16 9.94
CA SER A 158 15.45 4.83 10.01
C SER A 158 16.11 4.49 8.68
N GLU A 159 16.49 3.23 8.53
CA GLU A 159 17.12 2.72 7.32
C GLU A 159 16.58 1.33 7.04
N TYR A 160 16.38 1.03 5.77
CA TYR A 160 15.98 -0.30 5.34
C TYR A 160 16.76 -0.67 4.09
N ARG A 161 17.52 -1.77 4.17
CA ARG A 161 18.37 -2.25 3.06
C ARG A 161 19.30 -1.16 2.52
N GLY A 162 19.88 -0.38 3.42
CA GLY A 162 20.84 0.66 3.06
C GLY A 162 20.22 1.95 2.55
N THR A 163 18.90 2.09 2.61
CA THR A 163 18.18 3.27 2.12
C THR A 163 17.47 3.96 3.27
N SER A 164 17.61 5.30 3.33
CA SER A 164 16.93 6.11 4.36
C SER A 164 15.41 6.02 4.19
N VAL A 165 14.70 5.81 5.29
CA VAL A 165 13.23 5.86 5.32
C VAL A 165 12.77 6.63 6.54
N ASN A 166 11.60 7.23 6.45
CA ASN A 166 10.91 7.79 7.61
C ASN A 166 9.81 6.84 8.03
N VAL A 167 9.72 6.59 9.33
CA VAL A 167 8.67 5.73 9.91
C VAL A 167 7.60 6.64 10.51
N TYR A 168 6.36 6.35 10.17
CA TYR A 168 5.18 7.07 10.66
C TYR A 168 4.30 6.10 11.43
N ARG A 169 3.61 6.63 12.45
CA ARG A 169 2.65 5.85 13.25
C ARG A 169 1.30 6.51 13.26
N ARG A 170 0.27 5.69 13.33
CA ARG A 170 -1.11 6.12 13.47
C ARG A 170 -1.74 5.23 14.54
N ASN A 171 -2.36 5.85 15.51
CA ASN A 171 -3.06 5.15 16.58
C ASN A 171 -4.54 5.48 16.50
N LEU A 172 -5.37 4.47 16.58
CA LEU A 172 -6.78 4.68 16.81
C LEU A 172 -6.96 4.86 18.33
N ALA A 173 -7.46 6.01 18.71
CA ALA A 173 -7.64 6.35 20.12
C ALA A 173 -8.79 5.53 20.75
#